data_a6223804c37a4693c1776d002eb99435
#
_entry.id   a6223804c37a4693c1776d002eb99435
#
_cell.length_a   1.000
_cell.length_b   1.000
_cell.length_c   1.000
_cell.angle_alpha   90.00
_cell.angle_beta   90.00
_cell.angle_gamma   90.00
#
_symmetry.space_group_name_H-M   'P 1'
#
loop_
_entity.id
_entity.type
_entity.pdbx_description
1 polymer ?
#
loop_
_entity_poly.entity_id
_entity_poly.type
_entity_poly.pdbx_seq_one_letter_code
_entity_poly.pdbx_strand_id
1 'polypeptide(L)'
;MIKSKIMKKIIILNLLLTSSLFSQDYYYEKYAPFDENIKSPEEFLGYPIGEMHTRHDLIVSYMEYLSNISDKAQIFYYGETHEKRKLVILAISSSDKILNLEKIRENHISYLDPKHPNYSEKSKPVEIPVIINLAYSVHGNEPSTSEAALLTAYTLIGSKSDEISKYLSDSIILIDPTLNPDGRDRHTHWVNTYKGSPLVDDPQDAEHNEYWP
;
A
#
# COMPACT_ATOMS: atom_id res chain seq x y z
N MET A 1 -34.23 -37.14 17.08
CA MET A 1 -33.84 -35.86 17.70
C MET A 1 -32.33 -35.57 17.65
N ILE A 2 -31.47 -36.52 17.93
CA ILE A 2 -29.97 -36.37 17.95
C ILE A 2 -29.41 -36.05 16.55
N LYS A 3 -29.87 -36.75 15.48
CA LYS A 3 -29.41 -36.53 14.09
C LYS A 3 -29.69 -35.10 13.59
N SER A 4 -30.81 -34.47 13.98
CA SER A 4 -31.13 -33.08 13.60
C SER A 4 -30.23 -32.06 14.27
N LYS A 5 -29.77 -32.28 15.54
CA LYS A 5 -28.84 -31.39 16.25
C LYS A 5 -27.42 -31.47 15.69
N ILE A 6 -26.98 -32.67 15.28
CA ILE A 6 -25.68 -32.88 14.64
C ILE A 6 -25.65 -32.19 13.26
N MET A 7 -26.70 -32.38 12.46
CA MET A 7 -26.83 -31.78 11.13
C MET A 7 -26.83 -30.23 11.20
N LYS A 8 -27.53 -29.63 12.19
CA LYS A 8 -27.47 -28.16 12.42
C LYS A 8 -26.08 -27.67 12.80
N LYS A 9 -25.35 -28.41 13.64
CA LYS A 9 -23.96 -28.05 13.98
C LYS A 9 -23.00 -28.13 12.80
N ILE A 10 -23.16 -29.14 11.92
CA ILE A 10 -22.36 -29.28 10.70
C ILE A 10 -22.67 -28.13 9.72
N ILE A 11 -23.93 -27.73 9.57
CA ILE A 11 -24.34 -26.62 8.72
C ILE A 11 -23.76 -25.29 9.24
N ILE A 12 -23.83 -25.04 10.56
CA ILE A 12 -23.25 -23.84 11.19
C ILE A 12 -21.73 -23.81 11.04
N LEU A 13 -21.07 -24.95 11.21
CA LEU A 13 -19.62 -25.07 11.05
C LEU A 13 -19.19 -24.80 9.59
N ASN A 14 -19.94 -25.33 8.61
CA ASN A 14 -19.69 -25.04 7.18
C ASN A 14 -19.98 -23.58 6.85
N LEU A 15 -21.02 -22.95 7.39
CA LEU A 15 -21.30 -21.53 7.21
C LEU A 15 -20.18 -20.63 7.80
N LEU A 16 -19.63 -21.02 8.95
CA LEU A 16 -18.50 -20.30 9.57
C LEU A 16 -17.19 -20.49 8.79
N LEU A 17 -16.96 -21.67 8.21
CA LEU A 17 -15.80 -21.93 7.35
C LEU A 17 -15.89 -21.21 6.00
N THR A 18 -17.08 -21.04 5.44
CA THR A 18 -17.24 -20.29 4.18
C THR A 18 -17.16 -18.78 4.37
N SER A 19 -17.58 -18.24 5.52
CA SER A 19 -17.46 -16.79 5.80
C SER A 19 -16.01 -16.30 5.93
N SER A 20 -15.08 -17.17 6.33
CA SER A 20 -13.64 -16.80 6.39
C SER A 20 -12.95 -16.78 5.02
N LEU A 21 -13.55 -17.37 3.98
CA LEU A 21 -12.99 -17.35 2.62
C LEU A 21 -13.33 -16.05 1.85
N PHE A 22 -14.32 -15.27 2.30
CA PHE A 22 -14.78 -14.05 1.61
C PHE A 22 -14.16 -12.75 2.14
N SER A 23 -13.30 -12.79 3.16
CA SER A 23 -12.81 -11.55 3.77
C SER A 23 -11.77 -10.83 2.88
N GLN A 24 -11.06 -11.54 2.02
CA GLN A 24 -10.09 -10.94 1.09
C GLN A 24 -10.76 -10.34 -0.15
N ASP A 25 -11.82 -10.96 -0.67
CA ASP A 25 -12.57 -10.46 -1.81
C ASP A 25 -13.21 -9.10 -1.55
N TYR A 26 -13.53 -8.79 -0.28
CA TYR A 26 -14.16 -7.53 0.12
C TYR A 26 -13.38 -6.28 -0.32
N TYR A 27 -12.05 -6.30 -0.24
CA TYR A 27 -11.24 -5.12 -0.59
C TYR A 27 -11.15 -4.90 -2.10
N TYR A 28 -11.27 -5.96 -2.89
CA TYR A 28 -11.07 -5.92 -4.33
C TYR A 28 -12.37 -5.95 -5.13
N GLU A 29 -13.45 -6.50 -4.58
CA GLU A 29 -14.73 -6.72 -5.30
C GLU A 29 -15.24 -5.45 -5.99
N LYS A 30 -15.20 -4.32 -5.29
CA LYS A 30 -15.67 -3.03 -5.82
C LYS A 30 -14.89 -2.59 -7.07
N TYR A 31 -13.62 -2.92 -7.17
CA TYR A 31 -12.72 -2.44 -8.20
C TYR A 31 -12.34 -3.53 -9.22
N ALA A 32 -12.99 -4.66 -9.18
CA ALA A 32 -12.81 -5.72 -10.15
C ALA A 32 -13.31 -5.30 -11.57
N PRO A 33 -12.84 -5.94 -12.65
CA PRO A 33 -11.81 -6.98 -12.66
C PRO A 33 -10.38 -6.42 -12.54
N PHE A 34 -9.46 -7.27 -12.10
CA PHE A 34 -8.02 -6.95 -12.02
C PHE A 34 -7.25 -7.57 -13.17
N ASP A 35 -6.03 -7.06 -13.41
CA ASP A 35 -5.11 -7.64 -14.38
C ASP A 35 -4.42 -8.87 -13.80
N GLU A 36 -4.66 -10.04 -14.39
CA GLU A 36 -4.14 -11.34 -13.96
C GLU A 36 -2.61 -11.45 -14.08
N ASN A 37 -1.96 -10.54 -14.83
CA ASN A 37 -0.50 -10.49 -14.94
C ASN A 37 0.16 -9.74 -13.78
N ILE A 38 -0.62 -9.02 -12.97
CA ILE A 38 -0.13 -8.24 -11.84
C ILE A 38 -0.49 -8.98 -10.55
N LYS A 39 0.54 -9.50 -9.85
CA LYS A 39 0.32 -10.20 -8.59
C LYS A 39 -0.28 -9.27 -7.53
N SER A 40 -1.29 -9.76 -6.83
CA SER A 40 -1.78 -9.12 -5.61
C SER A 40 -0.68 -9.07 -4.54
N PRO A 41 -0.83 -8.24 -3.48
CA PRO A 41 0.13 -8.24 -2.37
C PRO A 41 0.30 -9.64 -1.75
N GLU A 42 -0.79 -10.38 -1.59
CA GLU A 42 -0.81 -11.73 -1.01
C GLU A 42 -0.04 -12.73 -1.88
N GLU A 43 -0.24 -12.66 -3.20
CA GLU A 43 0.47 -13.52 -4.15
C GLU A 43 1.97 -13.20 -4.22
N PHE A 44 2.33 -11.94 -4.05
CA PHE A 44 3.73 -11.50 -4.05
C PHE A 44 4.43 -11.85 -2.74
N LEU A 45 3.79 -11.58 -1.59
CA LEU A 45 4.35 -11.80 -0.27
C LEU A 45 4.34 -13.27 0.16
N GLY A 46 3.40 -14.07 -0.37
CA GLY A 46 3.20 -15.46 -0.01
C GLY A 46 2.41 -15.69 1.28
N TYR A 47 1.77 -14.64 1.81
CA TYR A 47 0.86 -14.70 2.96
C TYR A 47 -0.23 -13.62 2.82
N PRO A 48 -1.42 -13.84 3.41
CA PRO A 48 -2.52 -12.87 3.40
C PRO A 48 -2.15 -11.57 4.12
N ILE A 49 -2.61 -10.43 3.58
CA ILE A 49 -2.49 -9.14 4.27
C ILE A 49 -3.17 -9.21 5.64
N GLY A 50 -2.46 -8.75 6.66
CA GLY A 50 -2.91 -8.81 8.06
C GLY A 50 -2.55 -10.10 8.79
N GLU A 51 -2.04 -11.12 8.11
CA GLU A 51 -1.53 -12.33 8.77
C GLU A 51 -0.19 -12.07 9.46
N MET A 52 0.68 -11.29 8.84
CA MET A 52 1.94 -10.82 9.41
C MET A 52 2.07 -9.31 9.22
N HIS A 53 2.85 -8.66 10.05
CA HIS A 53 3.25 -7.27 9.82
C HIS A 53 4.37 -7.24 8.78
N THR A 54 4.10 -6.65 7.61
CA THR A 54 5.04 -6.63 6.49
C THR A 54 6.23 -5.73 6.79
N ARG A 55 7.45 -6.26 6.63
CA ARG A 55 8.69 -5.51 6.83
C ARG A 55 8.90 -4.51 5.70
N HIS A 56 9.66 -3.46 5.99
CA HIS A 56 9.91 -2.39 5.04
C HIS A 56 10.59 -2.87 3.74
N ASP A 57 11.53 -3.80 3.81
CA ASP A 57 12.21 -4.35 2.63
C ASP A 57 11.23 -5.05 1.66
N LEU A 58 10.24 -5.77 2.20
CA LEU A 58 9.20 -6.41 1.38
C LEU A 58 8.22 -5.39 0.80
N ILE A 59 7.88 -4.33 1.55
CA ILE A 59 7.06 -3.23 1.06
C ILE A 59 7.75 -2.56 -0.13
N VAL A 60 9.04 -2.20 0.00
CA VAL A 60 9.82 -1.60 -1.09
C VAL A 60 9.89 -2.54 -2.29
N SER A 61 10.16 -3.82 -2.07
CA SER A 61 10.24 -4.82 -3.13
C SER A 61 8.94 -4.96 -3.91
N TYR A 62 7.79 -4.84 -3.23
CA TYR A 62 6.50 -4.85 -3.91
C TYR A 62 6.25 -3.57 -4.72
N MET A 63 6.64 -2.40 -4.21
CA MET A 63 6.55 -1.14 -4.98
C MET A 63 7.48 -1.16 -6.21
N GLU A 64 8.70 -1.71 -6.07
CA GLU A 64 9.62 -1.95 -7.19
C GLU A 64 9.00 -2.90 -8.22
N TYR A 65 8.38 -4.00 -7.77
CA TYR A 65 7.69 -4.94 -8.65
C TYR A 65 6.57 -4.26 -9.44
N LEU A 66 5.70 -3.49 -8.79
CA LEU A 66 4.60 -2.78 -9.45
C LEU A 66 5.10 -1.77 -10.49
N SER A 67 6.17 -1.05 -10.18
CA SER A 67 6.81 -0.11 -11.12
C SER A 67 7.45 -0.81 -12.31
N ASN A 68 7.93 -2.04 -12.14
CA ASN A 68 8.58 -2.79 -13.22
C ASN A 68 7.57 -3.50 -14.14
N ILE A 69 6.40 -3.89 -13.62
CA ILE A 69 5.43 -4.67 -14.38
C ILE A 69 4.39 -3.78 -15.09
N SER A 70 4.25 -2.52 -14.73
CA SER A 70 3.20 -1.63 -15.24
C SER A 70 3.77 -0.30 -15.70
N ASP A 71 3.29 0.15 -16.86
CA ASP A 71 3.56 1.49 -17.41
C ASP A 71 2.74 2.62 -16.72
N LYS A 72 1.84 2.27 -15.80
CA LYS A 72 1.07 3.21 -14.98
C LYS A 72 1.82 3.67 -13.72
N ALA A 73 3.03 3.17 -13.47
CA ALA A 73 3.75 3.44 -12.23
C ALA A 73 5.24 3.71 -12.47
N GLN A 74 5.79 4.61 -11.65
CA GLN A 74 7.23 4.88 -11.60
C GLN A 74 7.67 5.06 -10.16
N ILE A 75 8.72 4.34 -9.73
CA ILE A 75 9.29 4.46 -8.40
C ILE A 75 10.41 5.49 -8.36
N PHE A 76 10.45 6.26 -7.28
CA PHE A 76 11.51 7.22 -6.96
C PHE A 76 12.11 6.91 -5.61
N TYR A 77 13.43 7.09 -5.51
CA TYR A 77 14.18 7.01 -4.25
C TYR A 77 14.57 8.43 -3.86
N TYR A 78 14.08 8.90 -2.71
CA TYR A 78 14.31 10.30 -2.32
C TYR A 78 15.26 10.44 -1.13
N GLY A 79 15.74 9.33 -0.58
CA GLY A 79 16.72 9.34 0.49
C GLY A 79 16.86 8.01 1.21
N GLU A 80 17.51 8.07 2.35
CA GLU A 80 17.69 6.95 3.28
C GLU A 80 17.40 7.43 4.70
N THR A 81 16.94 6.50 5.55
CA THR A 81 16.77 6.75 6.98
C THR A 81 18.11 6.78 7.72
N HIS A 82 18.07 7.04 9.04
CA HIS A 82 19.24 6.92 9.92
C HIS A 82 19.86 5.51 9.87
N GLU A 83 19.04 4.46 9.82
CA GLU A 83 19.48 3.07 9.71
C GLU A 83 19.68 2.59 8.25
N LYS A 84 19.78 3.52 7.30
CA LYS A 84 20.09 3.26 5.89
C LYS A 84 19.00 2.49 5.13
N ARG A 85 17.75 2.58 5.55
CA ARG A 85 16.63 2.07 4.79
C ARG A 85 16.23 3.06 3.69
N LYS A 86 15.90 2.55 2.52
CA LYS A 86 15.47 3.36 1.37
C LYS A 86 14.16 4.07 1.67
N LEU A 87 14.08 5.34 1.32
CA LEU A 87 12.84 6.12 1.29
C LEU A 87 12.36 6.18 -0.15
N VAL A 88 11.13 5.73 -0.40
CA VAL A 88 10.60 5.58 -1.76
C VAL A 88 9.24 6.23 -1.91
N ILE A 89 8.97 6.75 -3.11
CA ILE A 89 7.65 7.18 -3.56
C ILE A 89 7.31 6.43 -4.83
N LEU A 90 6.12 5.83 -4.89
CA LEU A 90 5.55 5.27 -6.10
C LEU A 90 4.56 6.29 -6.71
N ALA A 91 4.91 6.85 -7.85
CA ALA A 91 4.00 7.68 -8.63
C ALA A 91 3.11 6.80 -9.51
N ILE A 92 1.80 7.00 -9.46
CA ILE A 92 0.80 6.22 -10.18
C ILE A 92 -0.11 7.18 -10.94
N SER A 93 -0.31 6.92 -12.24
CA SER A 93 -1.21 7.69 -13.10
C SER A 93 -1.54 6.88 -14.37
N SER A 94 -2.20 7.52 -15.36
CA SER A 94 -2.27 6.95 -16.70
C SER A 94 -0.88 6.86 -17.34
N SER A 95 -0.66 5.90 -18.23
CA SER A 95 0.65 5.61 -18.85
C SER A 95 1.24 6.82 -19.57
N ASP A 96 0.40 7.61 -20.23
CA ASP A 96 0.82 8.85 -20.90
C ASP A 96 1.34 9.91 -19.93
N LYS A 97 0.74 10.02 -18.73
CA LYS A 97 1.21 10.94 -17.69
C LYS A 97 2.50 10.46 -17.03
N ILE A 98 2.62 9.15 -16.77
CA ILE A 98 3.87 8.58 -16.25
C ILE A 98 5.01 8.81 -17.23
N LEU A 99 4.80 8.61 -18.54
CA LEU A 99 5.80 8.88 -19.56
C LEU A 99 6.23 10.37 -19.61
N ASN A 100 5.32 11.28 -19.28
CA ASN A 100 5.53 12.73 -19.31
C ASN A 100 5.71 13.36 -17.92
N LEU A 101 5.96 12.55 -16.89
CA LEU A 101 5.93 12.98 -15.48
C LEU A 101 6.87 14.16 -15.19
N GLU A 102 8.09 14.14 -15.73
CA GLU A 102 9.05 15.23 -15.53
C GLU A 102 8.57 16.55 -16.19
N LYS A 103 7.99 16.48 -17.37
CA LYS A 103 7.40 17.65 -18.03
C LYS A 103 6.22 18.23 -17.24
N ILE A 104 5.39 17.35 -16.67
CA ILE A 104 4.26 17.77 -15.82
C ILE A 104 4.80 18.43 -14.54
N ARG A 105 5.82 17.85 -13.92
CA ARG A 105 6.50 18.41 -12.74
C ARG A 105 7.04 19.81 -13.04
N GLU A 106 7.77 19.97 -14.12
CA GLU A 106 8.36 21.25 -14.54
C GLU A 106 7.28 22.31 -14.80
N ASN A 107 6.21 21.95 -15.52
CA ASN A 107 5.09 22.84 -15.75
C ASN A 107 4.43 23.27 -14.42
N HIS A 108 4.27 22.35 -13.49
CA HIS A 108 3.68 22.60 -12.16
C HIS A 108 4.54 23.60 -11.36
N ILE A 109 5.85 23.38 -11.30
CA ILE A 109 6.78 24.26 -10.58
C ILE A 109 6.82 25.63 -11.24
N SER A 110 6.94 25.70 -12.57
CA SER A 110 6.99 26.98 -13.31
C SER A 110 5.73 27.84 -13.11
N TYR A 111 4.60 27.20 -12.84
CA TYR A 111 3.34 27.91 -12.55
C TYR A 111 3.25 28.37 -11.10
N LEU A 112 3.76 27.59 -10.15
CA LEU A 112 3.59 27.85 -8.71
C LEU A 112 4.73 28.65 -8.08
N ASP A 113 5.95 28.56 -8.59
CA ASP A 113 7.10 29.21 -8.00
C ASP A 113 7.41 30.56 -8.70
N PRO A 114 7.15 31.71 -8.04
CA PRO A 114 7.46 33.02 -8.60
C PRO A 114 8.96 33.25 -8.90
N LYS A 115 9.85 32.42 -8.35
CA LYS A 115 11.29 32.47 -8.60
C LYS A 115 11.72 31.62 -9.79
N HIS A 116 10.82 30.80 -10.32
CA HIS A 116 11.15 29.97 -11.47
C HIS A 116 11.38 30.82 -12.73
N PRO A 117 12.44 30.54 -13.53
CA PRO A 117 12.75 31.34 -14.73
C PRO A 117 11.60 31.46 -15.73
N ASN A 118 10.76 30.43 -15.81
CA ASN A 118 9.62 30.38 -16.73
C ASN A 118 8.28 30.74 -16.05
N TYR A 119 8.31 31.32 -14.83
CA TYR A 119 7.09 31.74 -14.15
C TYR A 119 6.37 32.84 -14.93
N SER A 120 5.07 32.68 -15.05
CA SER A 120 4.22 33.70 -15.65
C SER A 120 2.86 33.75 -14.98
N GLU A 121 2.57 34.84 -14.29
CA GLU A 121 1.26 35.10 -13.64
C GLU A 121 0.08 35.07 -14.63
N LYS A 122 0.34 35.29 -15.93
CA LYS A 122 -0.69 35.39 -16.96
C LYS A 122 -0.93 34.09 -17.74
N SER A 123 -0.05 33.13 -17.63
CA SER A 123 -0.23 31.84 -18.30
C SER A 123 -1.10 30.95 -17.45
N LYS A 124 -2.38 30.76 -17.83
CA LYS A 124 -3.14 29.63 -17.30
C LYS A 124 -2.43 28.34 -17.73
N PRO A 125 -2.13 27.44 -16.81
CA PRO A 125 -1.53 26.17 -17.18
C PRO A 125 -2.48 25.41 -18.11
N VAL A 126 -1.93 24.88 -19.18
CA VAL A 126 -2.60 23.85 -19.96
C VAL A 126 -2.70 22.64 -19.06
N GLU A 127 -3.90 22.32 -18.61
CA GLU A 127 -4.26 21.14 -17.79
C GLU A 127 -3.13 20.57 -16.89
N ILE A 128 -2.99 21.13 -15.70
CA ILE A 128 -2.17 20.51 -14.66
C ILE A 128 -3.04 19.46 -13.97
N PRO A 129 -2.65 18.18 -13.96
CA PRO A 129 -3.40 17.16 -13.24
C PRO A 129 -3.36 17.44 -11.72
N VAL A 130 -4.37 16.96 -11.01
CA VAL A 130 -4.36 16.98 -9.54
C VAL A 130 -3.25 16.06 -9.04
N ILE A 131 -2.40 16.55 -8.14
CA ILE A 131 -1.37 15.75 -7.48
C ILE A 131 -1.86 15.41 -6.08
N ILE A 132 -1.97 14.11 -5.80
CA ILE A 132 -2.42 13.57 -4.52
C ILE A 132 -1.25 12.86 -3.87
N ASN A 133 -0.87 13.27 -2.66
CA ASN A 133 0.14 12.58 -1.87
C ASN A 133 -0.52 11.73 -0.78
N LEU A 134 -0.32 10.43 -0.83
CA LEU A 134 -0.76 9.45 0.15
C LEU A 134 0.47 8.95 0.93
N ALA A 135 0.68 9.53 2.10
CA ALA A 135 1.81 9.22 2.96
C ALA A 135 1.36 8.31 4.11
N TYR A 136 1.94 7.11 4.19
CA TYR A 136 1.58 6.07 5.14
C TYR A 136 2.66 5.87 6.21
N SER A 137 2.28 5.30 7.35
CA SER A 137 3.19 4.83 8.40
C SER A 137 4.15 5.91 8.91
N VAL A 138 3.62 7.07 9.30
CA VAL A 138 4.35 8.12 10.03
C VAL A 138 4.87 7.54 11.35
N HIS A 139 4.05 6.74 12.02
CA HIS A 139 4.46 5.92 13.15
C HIS A 139 4.58 4.46 12.71
N GLY A 140 5.78 3.89 12.86
CA GLY A 140 6.06 2.53 12.37
C GLY A 140 5.25 1.43 13.04
N ASN A 141 4.80 1.66 14.27
CA ASN A 141 3.97 0.75 15.05
C ASN A 141 2.45 0.86 14.82
N GLU A 142 2.03 1.64 13.83
CA GLU A 142 0.64 1.64 13.33
C GLU A 142 0.48 0.52 12.31
N PRO A 143 -0.05 -0.66 12.69
CA PRO A 143 0.14 -1.88 11.93
C PRO A 143 -0.52 -1.88 10.56
N SER A 144 -1.69 -1.26 10.43
CA SER A 144 -2.51 -1.32 9.21
C SER A 144 -2.05 -0.38 8.09
N THR A 145 -1.22 0.62 8.38
CA THR A 145 -0.97 1.71 7.45
C THR A 145 -0.15 1.28 6.23
N SER A 146 0.95 0.58 6.42
CA SER A 146 1.78 0.10 5.29
C SER A 146 1.09 -1.02 4.51
N GLU A 147 0.32 -1.88 5.17
CA GLU A 147 -0.53 -2.87 4.50
C GLU A 147 -1.58 -2.21 3.61
N ALA A 148 -2.20 -1.13 4.09
CA ALA A 148 -3.12 -0.33 3.29
C ALA A 148 -2.43 0.31 2.07
N ALA A 149 -1.16 0.71 2.19
CA ALA A 149 -0.38 1.22 1.07
C ALA A 149 -0.20 0.16 -0.03
N LEU A 150 0.09 -1.10 0.34
CA LEU A 150 0.21 -2.22 -0.61
C LEU A 150 -1.11 -2.45 -1.35
N LEU A 151 -2.23 -2.53 -0.62
CA LEU A 151 -3.57 -2.72 -1.18
C LEU A 151 -3.97 -1.56 -2.09
N THR A 152 -3.68 -0.32 -1.69
CA THR A 152 -3.97 0.88 -2.48
C THR A 152 -3.18 0.90 -3.78
N ALA A 153 -1.87 0.63 -3.72
CA ALA A 153 -1.01 0.59 -4.91
C ALA A 153 -1.48 -0.48 -5.89
N TYR A 154 -1.77 -1.70 -5.42
CA TYR A 154 -2.31 -2.77 -6.24
C TYR A 154 -3.64 -2.39 -6.89
N THR A 155 -4.57 -1.85 -6.10
CA THR A 155 -5.90 -1.46 -6.60
C THR A 155 -5.78 -0.42 -7.72
N LEU A 156 -4.95 0.61 -7.54
CA LEU A 156 -4.78 1.66 -8.54
C LEU A 156 -4.13 1.15 -9.84
N ILE A 157 -3.18 0.23 -9.73
CA ILE A 157 -2.42 -0.25 -10.90
C ILE A 157 -3.12 -1.42 -11.58
N GLY A 158 -3.62 -2.38 -10.80
CA GLY A 158 -4.15 -3.66 -11.27
C GLY A 158 -5.61 -3.61 -11.69
N SER A 159 -6.42 -2.70 -11.13
CA SER A 159 -7.84 -2.62 -11.49
C SER A 159 -8.05 -2.18 -12.93
N LYS A 160 -9.01 -2.81 -13.60
CA LYS A 160 -9.52 -2.47 -14.94
C LYS A 160 -10.87 -1.75 -14.88
N SER A 161 -11.32 -1.32 -13.69
CA SER A 161 -12.59 -0.60 -13.55
C SER A 161 -12.52 0.80 -14.15
N ASP A 162 -13.66 1.29 -14.67
CA ASP A 162 -13.78 2.63 -15.23
C ASP A 162 -13.52 3.71 -14.17
N GLU A 163 -13.91 3.46 -12.91
CA GLU A 163 -13.70 4.37 -11.79
C GLU A 163 -12.21 4.63 -11.56
N ILE A 164 -11.39 3.57 -11.47
CA ILE A 164 -9.94 3.70 -11.29
C ILE A 164 -9.30 4.31 -12.54
N SER A 165 -9.71 3.90 -13.72
CA SER A 165 -9.22 4.47 -14.98
C SER A 165 -9.44 5.98 -15.04
N LYS A 166 -10.62 6.44 -14.57
CA LYS A 166 -10.94 7.87 -14.48
C LYS A 166 -10.04 8.58 -13.45
N TYR A 167 -9.82 8.03 -12.26
CA TYR A 167 -8.93 8.63 -11.27
C TYR A 167 -7.51 8.81 -11.84
N LEU A 168 -6.99 7.81 -12.52
CA LEU A 168 -5.65 7.86 -13.13
C LEU A 168 -5.59 8.81 -14.32
N SER A 169 -6.69 9.00 -15.06
CA SER A 169 -6.73 9.97 -16.13
C SER A 169 -6.73 11.42 -15.63
N ASP A 170 -7.27 11.68 -14.44
CA ASP A 170 -7.47 13.03 -13.90
C ASP A 170 -6.36 13.47 -12.94
N SER A 171 -5.56 12.51 -12.40
CA SER A 171 -4.61 12.79 -11.32
C SER A 171 -3.28 12.04 -11.46
N ILE A 172 -2.30 12.50 -10.67
CA ILE A 172 -1.08 11.78 -10.33
C ILE A 172 -1.14 11.48 -8.84
N ILE A 173 -1.05 10.21 -8.49
CA ILE A 173 -1.10 9.74 -7.10
C ILE A 173 0.31 9.33 -6.69
N LEU A 174 0.83 9.95 -5.64
CA LEU A 174 2.13 9.66 -5.04
C LEU A 174 1.90 8.85 -3.77
N ILE A 175 2.38 7.62 -3.74
CA ILE A 175 2.33 6.75 -2.54
C ILE A 175 3.71 6.72 -1.90
N ASP A 176 3.83 7.27 -0.69
CA ASP A 176 4.93 6.99 0.22
C ASP A 176 4.45 5.87 1.16
N PRO A 177 4.90 4.62 0.96
CA PRO A 177 4.31 3.47 1.64
C PRO A 177 4.71 3.37 3.11
N THR A 178 5.82 4.02 3.51
CA THR A 178 6.36 3.97 4.86
C THR A 178 7.24 5.18 5.14
N LEU A 179 6.69 6.23 5.72
CA LEU A 179 7.44 7.43 6.11
C LEU A 179 8.48 7.18 7.20
N ASN A 180 8.24 6.19 8.07
CA ASN A 180 9.14 5.81 9.16
C ASN A 180 9.56 4.34 9.06
N PRO A 181 10.46 4.00 8.13
CA PRO A 181 10.92 2.61 7.95
C PRO A 181 11.63 2.03 9.16
N ASP A 182 12.40 2.83 9.90
CA ASP A 182 13.14 2.36 11.09
C ASP A 182 12.17 1.95 12.20
N GLY A 183 11.15 2.79 12.46
CA GLY A 183 10.09 2.45 13.40
C GLY A 183 9.24 1.25 12.94
N ARG A 184 8.99 1.14 11.61
CA ARG A 184 8.26 0.00 11.05
C ARG A 184 8.99 -1.31 11.26
N ASP A 185 10.27 -1.39 10.92
CA ASP A 185 11.04 -2.63 11.03
C ASP A 185 11.25 -3.04 12.49
N ARG A 186 11.46 -2.08 13.39
CA ARG A 186 11.51 -2.36 14.82
C ARG A 186 10.21 -3.01 15.31
N HIS A 187 9.07 -2.42 14.98
CA HIS A 187 7.76 -2.95 15.36
C HIS A 187 7.50 -4.33 14.75
N THR A 188 7.73 -4.50 13.46
CA THR A 188 7.48 -5.77 12.77
C THR A 188 8.38 -6.88 13.28
N HIS A 189 9.64 -6.58 13.59
CA HIS A 189 10.55 -7.56 14.18
C HIS A 189 10.05 -8.02 15.54
N TRP A 190 9.70 -7.08 16.40
CA TRP A 190 9.18 -7.39 17.74
C TRP A 190 7.90 -8.24 17.66
N VAL A 191 6.85 -7.75 17.01
CA VAL A 191 5.54 -8.43 17.00
C VAL A 191 5.56 -9.76 16.27
N ASN A 192 6.26 -9.88 15.14
CA ASN A 192 6.33 -11.13 14.39
C ASN A 192 7.16 -12.21 15.12
N THR A 193 8.11 -11.82 15.99
CA THR A 193 8.89 -12.75 16.81
C THR A 193 8.01 -13.53 17.78
N TYR A 194 6.97 -12.88 18.33
CA TYR A 194 6.07 -13.51 19.31
C TYR A 194 4.84 -14.16 18.67
N LYS A 195 4.64 -13.99 17.37
CA LYS A 195 3.51 -14.59 16.65
C LYS A 195 3.53 -16.12 16.77
N GLY A 196 2.42 -16.70 17.27
CA GLY A 196 2.26 -18.13 17.43
C GLY A 196 2.90 -18.71 18.70
N SER A 197 3.53 -17.87 19.54
CA SER A 197 3.97 -18.26 20.87
C SER A 197 2.78 -18.38 21.84
N PRO A 198 2.82 -19.28 22.85
CA PRO A 198 1.87 -19.23 23.94
C PRO A 198 1.94 -17.87 24.63
N LEU A 199 0.78 -17.31 25.00
CA LEU A 199 0.73 -16.06 25.75
C LEU A 199 1.49 -16.21 27.09
N VAL A 200 2.31 -15.22 27.42
CA VAL A 200 3.03 -15.13 28.68
C VAL A 200 2.22 -14.26 29.63
N ASP A 201 1.94 -14.77 30.85
CA ASP A 201 1.14 -14.04 31.85
C ASP A 201 1.92 -12.94 32.58
N ASP A 202 3.25 -12.87 32.42
CA ASP A 202 4.08 -11.85 33.06
C ASP A 202 3.97 -10.52 32.30
N PRO A 203 3.37 -9.47 32.88
CA PRO A 203 3.22 -8.17 32.21
C PRO A 203 4.56 -7.44 31.97
N GLN A 204 5.66 -7.93 32.53
CA GLN A 204 7.01 -7.39 32.29
C GLN A 204 7.74 -8.13 31.17
N ASP A 205 7.14 -9.18 30.61
CA ASP A 205 7.76 -9.89 29.49
C ASP A 205 7.84 -9.00 28.25
N ALA A 206 8.87 -9.22 27.44
CA ALA A 206 9.10 -8.49 26.20
C ALA A 206 7.96 -8.67 25.17
N GLU A 207 7.16 -9.75 25.29
CA GLU A 207 5.95 -9.95 24.48
C GLU A 207 4.92 -8.84 24.67
N HIS A 208 4.82 -8.24 25.87
CA HIS A 208 3.85 -7.21 26.20
C HIS A 208 4.40 -5.78 26.05
N ASN A 209 5.70 -5.66 25.87
CA ASN A 209 6.39 -4.38 25.91
C ASN A 209 7.22 -4.17 24.64
N GLU A 210 6.64 -3.50 23.64
CA GLU A 210 7.41 -3.02 22.49
C GLU A 210 8.55 -2.14 23.02
N TYR A 211 9.79 -2.50 22.66
CA TYR A 211 10.95 -1.71 23.05
C TYR A 211 10.93 -0.38 22.30
N TRP A 212 10.52 0.66 23.01
CA TRP A 212 10.49 2.03 22.51
C TRP A 212 11.71 2.79 23.02
N PRO A 213 12.56 3.42 22.14
CA PRO A 213 13.70 4.21 22.56
C PRO A 213 13.30 5.48 23.29
#